data_6ffa3e0e4a188e94fc38537b7eb22585
#
_entry.id   6ffa3e0e4a188e94fc38537b7eb22585
#
_cell.length_a   1.000
_cell.length_b   1.000
_cell.length_c   1.000
_cell.angle_alpha   90.00
_cell.angle_beta   90.00
_cell.angle_gamma   90.00
#
_symmetry.space_group_name_H-M   'P 1'
#
loop_
_entity.id
_entity.type
_entity.pdbx_description
1 polymer ?
#
loop_
_entity_poly.entity_id
_entity_poly.type
_entity_poly.pdbx_seq_one_letter_code
_entity_poly.pdbx_strand_id
1 'polypeptide(L)'
;KELDALAIQTAALLIGEEPEYSFLAARLLAEFVQEEVREQGISTFSQGIFRGQELGIINDSIAAFVASHREQLDSAIKPERNNLFQYFGLRTVYDRYLLKHPTDRLVIETPQTSLMRVACGLAETPEEAIRLYDTFSNFDYLPSSPTLFNSGTLHPQLSSCFLVDSPQDSLDSIYDRYKEVARLSKHGGGIGIAFHRVRAAGSLIRGTNGLSNGIVPWLKTLDSSVSAVNQGGRRKGACCIYLEPWHGDIEAFLDLRENTGDEARRTYNLNLANWVCDLFMERVQSGSDWSLFDPKDV
;
A
#
# COMPACT_ATOMS: atom_id res chain seq x y z
N LYS A 1 -28.09 -5.89 14.81
CA LYS A 1 -27.15 -5.15 13.90
C LYS A 1 -27.31 -3.63 13.97
N GLU A 2 -28.52 -3.07 13.83
CA GLU A 2 -28.73 -1.61 13.97
C GLU A 2 -28.43 -1.11 15.40
N LEU A 3 -28.90 -1.83 16.41
CA LEU A 3 -28.65 -1.52 17.81
C LEU A 3 -27.15 -1.64 18.16
N ASP A 4 -26.46 -2.64 17.64
CA ASP A 4 -25.04 -2.84 17.86
C ASP A 4 -24.23 -1.72 17.22
N ALA A 5 -24.58 -1.35 15.97
CA ALA A 5 -23.96 -0.20 15.29
C ALA A 5 -24.17 1.10 16.07
N LEU A 6 -25.37 1.33 16.62
CA LEU A 6 -25.67 2.50 17.44
C LEU A 6 -24.87 2.48 18.76
N ALA A 7 -24.79 1.34 19.43
CA ALA A 7 -23.99 1.20 20.64
C ALA A 7 -22.50 1.50 20.42
N ILE A 8 -21.92 0.95 19.33
CA ILE A 8 -20.55 1.20 18.92
C ILE A 8 -20.33 2.71 18.64
N GLN A 9 -21.22 3.33 17.87
CA GLN A 9 -21.13 4.75 17.55
C GLN A 9 -21.26 5.63 18.78
N THR A 10 -22.19 5.32 19.69
CA THR A 10 -22.40 6.06 20.93
C THR A 10 -21.14 6.01 21.81
N ALA A 11 -20.56 4.82 21.99
CA ALA A 11 -19.30 4.70 22.73
C ALA A 11 -18.15 5.46 22.02
N ALA A 12 -18.07 5.39 20.69
CA ALA A 12 -17.03 6.09 19.93
C ALA A 12 -17.12 7.61 20.03
N LEU A 13 -18.33 8.19 20.12
CA LEU A 13 -18.53 9.65 20.30
C LEU A 13 -18.01 10.15 21.64
N LEU A 14 -18.01 9.32 22.67
CA LEU A 14 -17.57 9.69 24.02
C LEU A 14 -16.05 9.61 24.21
N ILE A 15 -15.28 9.15 23.22
CA ILE A 15 -13.80 9.03 23.28
C ILE A 15 -13.13 10.39 23.58
N GLY A 16 -13.72 11.48 23.04
CA GLY A 16 -13.20 12.83 23.28
C GLY A 16 -13.37 13.34 24.69
N GLU A 17 -14.34 12.79 25.45
CA GLU A 17 -14.61 13.15 26.85
C GLU A 17 -13.83 12.24 27.80
N GLU A 18 -13.81 10.93 27.52
CA GLU A 18 -13.13 9.92 28.31
C GLU A 18 -12.46 8.88 27.39
N PRO A 19 -11.12 8.83 27.28
CA PRO A 19 -10.37 7.95 26.38
C PRO A 19 -10.66 6.45 26.54
N GLU A 20 -11.06 6.01 27.74
CA GLU A 20 -11.40 4.60 28.01
C GLU A 20 -12.57 4.09 27.19
N TYR A 21 -13.45 4.98 26.70
CA TYR A 21 -14.50 4.60 25.74
C TYR A 21 -13.95 4.05 24.42
N SER A 22 -12.67 4.32 24.08
CA SER A 22 -12.02 3.70 22.94
C SER A 22 -11.93 2.17 23.07
N PHE A 23 -11.63 1.67 24.25
CA PHE A 23 -11.60 0.24 24.52
C PHE A 23 -13.01 -0.36 24.55
N LEU A 24 -13.99 0.34 25.13
CA LEU A 24 -15.38 -0.11 25.12
C LEU A 24 -15.91 -0.23 23.69
N ALA A 25 -15.74 0.81 22.87
CA ALA A 25 -16.17 0.79 21.46
C ALA A 25 -15.46 -0.30 20.65
N ALA A 26 -14.15 -0.55 20.93
CA ALA A 26 -13.41 -1.64 20.31
C ALA A 26 -13.98 -3.02 20.67
N ARG A 27 -14.31 -3.26 21.94
CA ARG A 27 -14.90 -4.53 22.40
C ARG A 27 -16.26 -4.78 21.76
N LEU A 28 -17.13 -3.77 21.72
CA LEU A 28 -18.42 -3.87 21.04
C LEU A 28 -18.26 -4.17 19.55
N LEU A 29 -17.29 -3.52 18.88
CA LEU A 29 -16.99 -3.81 17.48
C LEU A 29 -16.41 -5.22 17.29
N ALA A 30 -15.56 -5.72 18.19
CA ALA A 30 -15.02 -7.07 18.13
C ALA A 30 -16.12 -8.14 18.24
N GLU A 31 -17.07 -7.96 19.16
CA GLU A 31 -18.26 -8.83 19.29
C GLU A 31 -19.11 -8.79 18.03
N PHE A 32 -19.38 -7.61 17.48
CA PHE A 32 -20.12 -7.45 16.23
C PHE A 32 -19.46 -8.22 15.07
N VAL A 33 -18.13 -8.08 14.91
CA VAL A 33 -17.36 -8.80 13.88
C VAL A 33 -17.44 -10.32 14.09
N GLN A 34 -17.29 -10.76 15.33
CA GLN A 34 -17.37 -12.19 15.65
C GLN A 34 -18.74 -12.77 15.35
N GLU A 35 -19.81 -12.04 15.63
CA GLU A 35 -21.17 -12.46 15.32
C GLU A 35 -21.43 -12.51 13.81
N GLU A 36 -20.97 -11.47 13.06
CA GLU A 36 -21.07 -11.44 11.60
C GLU A 36 -20.39 -12.66 10.94
N VAL A 37 -19.23 -13.08 11.45
CA VAL A 37 -18.52 -14.28 10.97
C VAL A 37 -19.27 -15.56 11.37
N ARG A 38 -19.76 -15.63 12.61
CA ARG A 38 -20.49 -16.83 13.13
C ARG A 38 -21.79 -17.05 12.41
N GLU A 39 -22.56 -16.02 12.08
CA GLU A 39 -23.81 -16.12 11.32
C GLU A 39 -23.63 -16.77 9.93
N GLN A 40 -22.40 -16.75 9.38
CA GLN A 40 -22.05 -17.42 8.14
C GLN A 40 -21.60 -18.88 8.33
N GLY A 41 -21.72 -19.43 9.55
CA GLY A 41 -21.33 -20.81 9.89
C GLY A 41 -19.82 -20.98 10.11
N ILE A 42 -19.07 -19.88 10.30
CA ILE A 42 -17.63 -19.89 10.53
C ILE A 42 -17.38 -19.73 12.04
N SER A 43 -16.89 -20.80 12.68
CA SER A 43 -16.63 -20.82 14.14
C SER A 43 -15.16 -21.00 14.51
N THR A 44 -14.34 -21.50 13.56
CA THR A 44 -12.90 -21.71 13.77
C THR A 44 -12.07 -21.03 12.69
N PHE A 45 -10.76 -20.88 12.94
CA PHE A 45 -9.82 -20.36 11.94
C PHE A 45 -9.82 -21.20 10.66
N SER A 46 -9.72 -22.52 10.81
CA SER A 46 -9.69 -23.44 9.67
C SER A 46 -10.95 -23.35 8.80
N GLN A 47 -12.14 -23.21 9.41
CA GLN A 47 -13.39 -23.02 8.67
C GLN A 47 -13.38 -21.71 7.86
N GLY A 48 -12.82 -20.63 8.40
CA GLY A 48 -12.66 -19.36 7.68
C GLY A 48 -11.75 -19.50 6.46
N ILE A 49 -10.65 -20.25 6.59
CA ILE A 49 -9.72 -20.53 5.48
C ILE A 49 -10.41 -21.36 4.39
N PHE A 50 -11.11 -22.42 4.73
CA PHE A 50 -11.84 -23.27 3.76
C PHE A 50 -12.97 -22.49 3.07
N ARG A 51 -13.69 -21.67 3.82
CA ARG A 51 -14.69 -20.79 3.23
C ARG A 51 -14.06 -19.80 2.26
N GLY A 52 -12.92 -19.20 2.61
CA GLY A 52 -12.17 -18.31 1.73
C GLY A 52 -11.65 -19.01 0.46
N GLN A 53 -11.26 -20.28 0.55
CA GLN A 53 -10.87 -21.11 -0.59
C GLN A 53 -12.07 -21.37 -1.52
N GLU A 54 -13.21 -21.79 -0.99
CA GLU A 54 -14.47 -21.99 -1.76
C GLU A 54 -14.87 -20.72 -2.52
N LEU A 55 -14.67 -19.56 -1.93
CA LEU A 55 -14.96 -18.25 -2.51
C LEU A 55 -13.90 -17.77 -3.52
N GLY A 56 -12.84 -18.54 -3.74
CA GLY A 56 -11.75 -18.16 -4.64
C GLY A 56 -10.92 -16.98 -4.14
N ILE A 57 -10.76 -16.82 -2.82
CA ILE A 57 -9.98 -15.76 -2.18
C ILE A 57 -8.66 -16.30 -1.63
N ILE A 58 -8.69 -17.46 -1.01
CA ILE A 58 -7.55 -18.11 -0.36
C ILE A 58 -6.85 -19.05 -1.34
N ASN A 59 -5.54 -19.10 -1.24
CA ASN A 59 -4.65 -19.95 -2.03
C ASN A 59 -4.81 -21.43 -1.61
N ASP A 60 -4.81 -22.35 -2.59
CA ASP A 60 -4.96 -23.78 -2.36
C ASP A 60 -3.83 -24.36 -1.48
N SER A 61 -2.61 -23.86 -1.60
CA SER A 61 -1.47 -24.34 -0.79
C SER A 61 -1.65 -23.98 0.69
N ILE A 62 -2.22 -22.81 0.99
CA ILE A 62 -2.53 -22.39 2.37
C ILE A 62 -3.69 -23.22 2.93
N ALA A 63 -4.73 -23.46 2.15
CA ALA A 63 -5.84 -24.33 2.58
C ALA A 63 -5.36 -25.75 2.89
N ALA A 64 -4.47 -26.32 2.08
CA ALA A 64 -3.86 -27.62 2.32
C ALA A 64 -2.96 -27.63 3.56
N PHE A 65 -2.15 -26.59 3.77
CA PHE A 65 -1.33 -26.41 4.96
C PHE A 65 -2.18 -26.37 6.22
N VAL A 66 -3.25 -25.56 6.22
CA VAL A 66 -4.19 -25.45 7.36
C VAL A 66 -4.94 -26.76 7.59
N ALA A 67 -5.36 -27.47 6.54
CA ALA A 67 -6.01 -28.76 6.65
C ALA A 67 -5.15 -29.80 7.37
N SER A 68 -3.83 -29.82 7.05
CA SER A 68 -2.87 -30.75 7.64
C SER A 68 -2.52 -30.45 9.11
N HIS A 69 -2.73 -29.19 9.57
CA HIS A 69 -2.33 -28.74 10.92
C HIS A 69 -3.52 -28.10 11.69
N ARG A 70 -4.75 -28.52 11.34
CA ARG A 70 -5.99 -27.88 11.77
C ARG A 70 -6.09 -27.70 13.28
N GLU A 71 -5.95 -28.81 14.04
CA GLU A 71 -6.14 -28.77 15.49
C GLU A 71 -5.14 -27.86 16.19
N GLN A 72 -3.88 -27.90 15.74
CA GLN A 72 -2.79 -27.09 16.29
C GLN A 72 -3.03 -25.60 16.02
N LEU A 73 -3.41 -25.21 14.81
CA LEU A 73 -3.63 -23.83 14.43
C LEU A 73 -4.93 -23.26 15.04
N ASP A 74 -6.03 -24.04 15.03
CA ASP A 74 -7.30 -23.61 15.63
C ASP A 74 -7.15 -23.38 17.15
N SER A 75 -6.40 -24.25 17.86
CA SER A 75 -6.18 -24.14 19.30
C SER A 75 -5.23 -23.01 19.70
N ALA A 76 -4.40 -22.53 18.78
CA ALA A 76 -3.46 -21.44 19.04
C ALA A 76 -4.12 -20.05 19.01
N ILE A 77 -5.34 -19.92 18.48
CA ILE A 77 -6.05 -18.63 18.44
C ILE A 77 -6.38 -18.14 19.85
N LYS A 78 -6.12 -16.88 20.11
CA LYS A 78 -6.31 -16.19 21.41
C LYS A 78 -7.30 -15.03 21.26
N PRO A 79 -8.63 -15.30 21.31
CA PRO A 79 -9.65 -14.27 21.11
C PRO A 79 -9.56 -13.10 22.08
N GLU A 80 -9.06 -13.34 23.31
CA GLU A 80 -8.89 -12.33 24.34
C GLU A 80 -7.93 -11.21 23.96
N ARG A 81 -7.05 -11.43 22.97
CA ARG A 81 -6.16 -10.40 22.42
C ARG A 81 -6.89 -9.34 21.61
N ASN A 82 -8.17 -9.56 21.28
CA ASN A 82 -9.01 -8.49 20.74
C ASN A 82 -9.14 -7.31 21.71
N ASN A 83 -8.96 -7.53 23.02
CA ASN A 83 -8.98 -6.48 24.05
C ASN A 83 -7.78 -5.51 23.98
N LEU A 84 -6.74 -5.84 23.22
CA LEU A 84 -5.59 -4.97 23.00
C LEU A 84 -5.89 -3.84 21.99
N PHE A 85 -6.93 -4.02 21.16
CA PHE A 85 -7.31 -3.00 20.19
C PHE A 85 -7.99 -1.79 20.85
N GLN A 86 -7.67 -0.62 20.33
CA GLN A 86 -8.47 0.58 20.45
C GLN A 86 -9.42 0.72 19.27
N TYR A 87 -10.48 1.51 19.40
CA TYR A 87 -11.56 1.61 18.42
C TYR A 87 -11.07 1.95 17.01
N PHE A 88 -10.26 3.01 16.85
CA PHE A 88 -9.79 3.40 15.51
C PHE A 88 -8.93 2.34 14.83
N GLY A 89 -8.11 1.63 15.61
CA GLY A 89 -7.31 0.52 15.11
C GLY A 89 -8.19 -0.63 14.64
N LEU A 90 -9.11 -1.08 15.48
CA LEU A 90 -10.01 -2.18 15.13
C LEU A 90 -10.97 -1.81 14.00
N ARG A 91 -11.48 -0.58 13.99
CA ARG A 91 -12.33 -0.07 12.91
C ARG A 91 -11.59 -0.08 11.57
N THR A 92 -10.33 0.34 11.58
CA THR A 92 -9.45 0.29 10.40
C THR A 92 -9.23 -1.15 9.93
N VAL A 93 -9.00 -2.09 10.86
CA VAL A 93 -8.85 -3.53 10.53
C VAL A 93 -10.14 -4.06 9.89
N TYR A 94 -11.29 -3.82 10.48
CA TYR A 94 -12.59 -4.25 9.96
C TYR A 94 -12.88 -3.68 8.56
N ASP A 95 -12.68 -2.38 8.39
CA ASP A 95 -13.04 -1.70 7.13
C ASP A 95 -12.11 -2.09 5.97
N ARG A 96 -10.81 -2.26 6.23
CA ARG A 96 -9.79 -2.34 5.19
C ARG A 96 -9.06 -3.68 5.09
N TYR A 97 -8.85 -4.39 6.21
CA TYR A 97 -7.92 -5.52 6.26
C TYR A 97 -8.59 -6.88 6.27
N LEU A 98 -9.73 -7.04 6.93
CA LEU A 98 -10.42 -8.32 6.97
C LEU A 98 -10.90 -8.73 5.58
N LEU A 99 -10.74 -10.01 5.25
CA LEU A 99 -11.27 -10.58 4.02
C LEU A 99 -12.80 -10.56 4.04
N LYS A 100 -13.37 -10.19 2.91
CA LYS A 100 -14.83 -10.04 2.75
C LYS A 100 -15.36 -10.95 1.65
N HIS A 101 -16.53 -11.46 1.87
CA HIS A 101 -17.28 -12.19 0.85
C HIS A 101 -17.41 -11.33 -0.42
N PRO A 102 -17.15 -11.89 -1.62
CA PRO A 102 -17.09 -11.10 -2.86
C PRO A 102 -18.39 -10.36 -3.20
N THR A 103 -19.55 -10.98 -2.90
CA THR A 103 -20.87 -10.43 -3.25
C THR A 103 -21.46 -9.61 -2.10
N ASP A 104 -21.61 -10.22 -0.91
CA ASP A 104 -22.36 -9.63 0.21
C ASP A 104 -21.53 -8.65 1.03
N ARG A 105 -20.23 -8.66 0.81
CA ARG A 105 -19.23 -7.80 1.49
C ARG A 105 -19.13 -8.01 3.01
N LEU A 106 -19.77 -9.07 3.54
CA LEU A 106 -19.61 -9.48 4.93
C LEU A 106 -18.20 -10.00 5.18
N VAL A 107 -17.64 -9.76 6.36
CA VAL A 107 -16.30 -10.27 6.72
C VAL A 107 -16.37 -11.78 6.98
N ILE A 108 -15.36 -12.52 6.49
CA ILE A 108 -15.27 -13.98 6.64
C ILE A 108 -14.18 -14.40 7.64
N GLU A 109 -13.54 -13.46 8.29
CA GLU A 109 -12.53 -13.69 9.32
C GLU A 109 -12.64 -12.64 10.43
N THR A 110 -12.22 -13.02 11.63
CA THR A 110 -12.07 -12.10 12.77
C THR A 110 -10.68 -11.49 12.79
N PRO A 111 -10.39 -10.45 13.61
CA PRO A 111 -9.05 -9.88 13.71
C PRO A 111 -7.98 -10.92 14.04
N GLN A 112 -8.25 -11.83 14.98
CA GLN A 112 -7.29 -12.86 15.37
C GLN A 112 -7.08 -13.91 14.29
N THR A 113 -8.15 -14.36 13.62
CA THR A 113 -8.04 -15.34 12.54
C THR A 113 -7.39 -14.75 11.29
N SER A 114 -7.54 -13.43 11.05
CA SER A 114 -6.83 -12.73 9.99
C SER A 114 -5.32 -12.69 10.22
N LEU A 115 -4.88 -12.40 11.46
CA LEU A 115 -3.45 -12.41 11.83
C LEU A 115 -2.84 -13.82 11.70
N MET A 116 -3.60 -14.87 12.07
CA MET A 116 -3.17 -16.26 11.85
C MET A 116 -3.07 -16.59 10.35
N ARG A 117 -4.01 -16.15 9.51
CA ARG A 117 -3.91 -16.32 8.05
C ARG A 117 -2.64 -15.68 7.50
N VAL A 118 -2.35 -14.45 7.94
CA VAL A 118 -1.13 -13.74 7.54
C VAL A 118 0.11 -14.51 7.96
N ALA A 119 0.14 -15.02 9.19
CA ALA A 119 1.23 -15.84 9.71
C ALA A 119 1.42 -17.14 8.91
N CYS A 120 0.33 -17.87 8.61
CA CYS A 120 0.39 -19.08 7.78
C CYS A 120 0.91 -18.81 6.36
N GLY A 121 0.60 -17.65 5.79
CA GLY A 121 1.10 -17.28 4.46
C GLY A 121 2.58 -16.89 4.42
N LEU A 122 3.23 -16.73 5.57
CA LEU A 122 4.65 -16.40 5.72
C LEU A 122 5.49 -17.55 6.27
N ALA A 123 4.86 -18.57 6.84
CA ALA A 123 5.52 -19.68 7.54
C ALA A 123 5.65 -20.92 6.67
N GLU A 124 6.67 -21.71 6.95
CA GLU A 124 6.86 -23.04 6.35
C GLU A 124 6.36 -24.16 7.28
N THR A 125 6.27 -23.91 8.58
CA THR A 125 5.82 -24.88 9.60
C THR A 125 4.73 -24.29 10.49
N PRO A 126 3.86 -25.15 11.11
CA PRO A 126 2.83 -24.65 12.01
C PRO A 126 3.40 -23.97 13.27
N GLU A 127 4.55 -24.41 13.76
CA GLU A 127 5.24 -23.78 14.91
C GLU A 127 5.71 -22.36 14.55
N GLU A 128 6.21 -22.17 13.35
CA GLU A 128 6.59 -20.84 12.85
C GLU A 128 5.37 -19.94 12.67
N ALA A 129 4.28 -20.46 12.11
CA ALA A 129 3.04 -19.73 11.98
C ALA A 129 2.49 -19.26 13.34
N ILE A 130 2.53 -20.12 14.36
CA ILE A 130 2.08 -19.78 15.72
C ILE A 130 2.99 -18.71 16.34
N ARG A 131 4.30 -18.79 16.18
CA ARG A 131 5.24 -17.76 16.69
C ARG A 131 4.99 -16.41 16.02
N LEU A 132 4.81 -16.40 14.69
CA LEU A 132 4.48 -15.17 13.96
C LEU A 132 3.13 -14.60 14.41
N TYR A 133 2.11 -15.46 14.54
CA TYR A 133 0.82 -15.06 15.08
C TYR A 133 0.93 -14.46 16.49
N ASP A 134 1.70 -15.07 17.39
CA ASP A 134 1.91 -14.54 18.72
C ASP A 134 2.54 -13.14 18.67
N THR A 135 3.54 -12.94 17.84
CA THR A 135 4.20 -11.64 17.62
C THR A 135 3.22 -10.59 17.09
N PHE A 136 2.42 -10.95 16.07
CA PHE A 136 1.46 -10.01 15.46
C PHE A 136 0.29 -9.68 16.39
N SER A 137 -0.26 -10.69 17.06
CA SER A 137 -1.46 -10.55 17.90
C SER A 137 -1.21 -9.90 19.25
N ASN A 138 0.05 -9.89 19.72
CA ASN A 138 0.49 -9.08 20.86
C ASN A 138 0.86 -7.64 20.47
N PHE A 139 0.90 -7.31 19.18
CA PHE A 139 1.37 -6.02 18.65
C PHE A 139 2.85 -5.74 18.90
N ASP A 140 3.67 -6.78 19.11
CA ASP A 140 5.13 -6.63 19.18
C ASP A 140 5.70 -6.21 17.83
N TYR A 141 5.06 -6.65 16.74
CA TYR A 141 5.35 -6.29 15.36
C TYR A 141 4.11 -6.46 14.47
N LEU A 142 3.92 -5.56 13.52
CA LEU A 142 2.92 -5.71 12.45
C LEU A 142 3.59 -5.57 11.08
N PRO A 143 3.34 -6.51 10.15
CA PRO A 143 3.84 -6.40 8.79
C PRO A 143 3.17 -5.26 8.03
N SER A 144 3.73 -4.93 6.86
CA SER A 144 3.19 -3.88 6.01
C SER A 144 1.77 -4.18 5.52
N SER A 145 1.03 -3.14 5.14
CA SER A 145 -0.34 -3.28 4.66
C SER A 145 -0.52 -4.30 3.53
N PRO A 146 0.33 -4.37 2.48
CA PRO A 146 0.20 -5.41 1.46
C PRO A 146 0.35 -6.83 2.00
N THR A 147 1.21 -7.04 2.98
CA THR A 147 1.36 -8.34 3.64
C THR A 147 0.09 -8.70 4.41
N LEU A 148 -0.47 -7.76 5.19
CA LEU A 148 -1.72 -7.97 5.93
C LEU A 148 -2.91 -8.25 4.99
N PHE A 149 -2.97 -7.60 3.82
CA PHE A 149 -4.05 -7.84 2.86
C PHE A 149 -3.93 -9.16 2.12
N ASN A 150 -2.71 -9.51 1.67
CA ASN A 150 -2.51 -10.46 0.59
C ASN A 150 -1.87 -11.77 1.05
N SER A 151 -1.27 -11.83 2.25
CA SER A 151 -0.66 -13.06 2.73
C SER A 151 -1.71 -14.17 2.87
N GLY A 152 -1.45 -15.33 2.30
CA GLY A 152 -2.36 -16.47 2.27
C GLY A 152 -3.46 -16.39 1.21
N THR A 153 -3.55 -15.30 0.43
CA THR A 153 -4.56 -15.15 -0.64
C THR A 153 -4.06 -15.67 -1.98
N LEU A 154 -4.95 -15.68 -3.00
CA LEU A 154 -4.60 -16.06 -4.38
C LEU A 154 -3.54 -15.16 -5.03
N HIS A 155 -3.41 -13.91 -4.58
CA HIS A 155 -2.47 -12.95 -5.11
C HIS A 155 -1.54 -12.43 -4.01
N PRO A 156 -0.55 -13.23 -3.58
CA PRO A 156 0.29 -12.93 -2.42
C PRO A 156 1.37 -11.89 -2.76
N GLN A 157 0.97 -10.71 -3.24
CA GLN A 157 1.86 -9.57 -3.40
C GLN A 157 2.06 -8.91 -2.02
N LEU A 158 3.24 -9.08 -1.43
CA LEU A 158 3.53 -8.70 -0.04
C LEU A 158 4.36 -7.41 0.08
N SER A 159 5.01 -6.98 -1.00
CA SER A 159 5.88 -5.79 -1.00
C SER A 159 5.07 -4.50 -0.97
N SER A 160 5.47 -3.56 -0.11
CA SER A 160 4.79 -2.26 0.00
C SER A 160 5.30 -1.21 -0.98
N CYS A 161 6.56 -1.33 -1.41
CA CYS A 161 7.22 -0.33 -2.25
C CYS A 161 8.12 -1.00 -3.30
N PHE A 162 8.24 -0.32 -4.45
CA PHE A 162 9.05 -0.73 -5.58
C PHE A 162 9.86 0.45 -6.09
N LEU A 163 11.12 0.22 -6.38
CA LEU A 163 11.98 1.18 -7.09
C LEU A 163 12.09 0.75 -8.54
N VAL A 164 11.78 1.68 -9.43
CA VAL A 164 11.83 1.50 -10.88
C VAL A 164 12.88 2.44 -11.45
N ASP A 165 13.74 1.93 -12.31
CA ASP A 165 14.80 2.71 -12.94
C ASP A 165 14.22 3.76 -13.90
N SER A 166 15.01 4.80 -14.19
CA SER A 166 14.66 5.83 -15.17
C SER A 166 14.38 5.20 -16.54
N PRO A 167 13.32 5.64 -17.26
CA PRO A 167 13.18 5.27 -18.66
C PRO A 167 14.40 5.73 -19.47
N GLN A 168 14.68 5.02 -20.55
CA GLN A 168 15.57 5.55 -21.58
C GLN A 168 14.87 6.71 -22.30
N ASP A 169 15.64 7.59 -22.91
CA ASP A 169 15.14 8.75 -23.64
C ASP A 169 14.50 8.37 -24.99
N SER A 170 13.43 7.59 -24.90
CA SER A 170 12.61 7.16 -26.04
C SER A 170 11.15 7.01 -25.65
N LEU A 171 10.25 7.23 -26.62
CA LEU A 171 8.82 7.13 -26.43
C LEU A 171 8.40 5.77 -25.85
N ASP A 172 8.88 4.69 -26.47
CA ASP A 172 8.53 3.33 -26.06
C ASP A 172 8.98 3.05 -24.63
N SER A 173 10.21 3.42 -24.26
CA SER A 173 10.72 3.20 -22.90
C SER A 173 9.94 4.00 -21.85
N ILE A 174 9.53 5.23 -22.15
CA ILE A 174 8.71 6.05 -21.24
C ILE A 174 7.34 5.37 -21.00
N TYR A 175 6.66 4.94 -22.07
CA TYR A 175 5.36 4.28 -21.93
C TYR A 175 5.45 2.88 -21.31
N ASP A 176 6.53 2.13 -21.55
CA ASP A 176 6.76 0.86 -20.88
C ASP A 176 6.92 1.05 -19.36
N ARG A 177 7.62 2.10 -18.94
CA ARG A 177 7.69 2.46 -17.50
C ARG A 177 6.33 2.87 -16.93
N TYR A 178 5.52 3.61 -17.67
CA TYR A 178 4.15 3.94 -17.22
C TYR A 178 3.29 2.69 -17.04
N LYS A 179 3.39 1.74 -17.95
CA LYS A 179 2.71 0.45 -17.86
C LYS A 179 3.17 -0.36 -16.63
N GLU A 180 4.48 -0.37 -16.36
CA GLU A 180 5.06 -1.02 -15.18
C GLU A 180 4.54 -0.35 -13.89
N VAL A 181 4.63 0.98 -13.79
CA VAL A 181 4.09 1.77 -12.68
C VAL A 181 2.60 1.47 -12.45
N ALA A 182 1.79 1.46 -13.51
CA ALA A 182 0.37 1.16 -13.42
C ALA A 182 0.09 -0.26 -12.90
N ARG A 183 0.85 -1.26 -13.33
CA ARG A 183 0.74 -2.65 -12.86
C ARG A 183 1.11 -2.79 -11.38
N LEU A 184 2.24 -2.21 -10.97
CA LEU A 184 2.69 -2.23 -9.57
C LEU A 184 1.71 -1.47 -8.66
N SER A 185 1.21 -0.32 -9.12
CA SER A 185 0.22 0.47 -8.40
C SER A 185 -1.10 -0.28 -8.22
N LYS A 186 -1.57 -1.00 -9.25
CA LYS A 186 -2.78 -1.84 -9.17
C LYS A 186 -2.71 -2.87 -8.03
N HIS A 187 -1.53 -3.38 -7.73
CA HIS A 187 -1.31 -4.37 -6.66
C HIS A 187 -0.88 -3.73 -5.32
N GLY A 188 -1.03 -2.40 -5.16
CA GLY A 188 -0.83 -1.67 -3.91
C GLY A 188 0.58 -1.28 -3.56
N GLY A 189 1.48 -1.40 -4.50
CA GLY A 189 2.84 -0.90 -4.34
C GLY A 189 2.88 0.63 -4.35
N GLY A 190 3.59 1.23 -3.40
CA GLY A 190 4.13 2.57 -3.55
C GLY A 190 5.32 2.51 -4.51
N ILE A 191 5.49 3.53 -5.36
CA ILE A 191 6.49 3.48 -6.43
C ILE A 191 7.45 4.66 -6.31
N GLY A 192 8.74 4.36 -6.40
CA GLY A 192 9.78 5.35 -6.67
C GLY A 192 10.32 5.12 -8.09
N ILE A 193 10.37 6.15 -8.91
CA ILE A 193 10.88 6.10 -10.27
C ILE A 193 11.80 7.29 -10.52
N ALA A 194 12.98 7.03 -11.09
CA ALA A 194 13.89 8.08 -11.53
C ALA A 194 13.50 8.58 -12.95
N PHE A 195 13.82 9.82 -13.24
CA PHE A 195 13.55 10.45 -14.56
C PHE A 195 14.76 11.17 -15.18
N HIS A 196 15.92 10.98 -14.60
CA HIS A 196 17.14 11.71 -14.96
C HIS A 196 17.74 11.39 -16.33
N ARG A 197 17.27 10.30 -17.02
CA ARG A 197 17.77 9.95 -18.37
C ARG A 197 16.96 10.57 -19.50
N VAL A 198 15.80 11.17 -19.20
CA VAL A 198 14.96 11.80 -20.23
C VAL A 198 15.45 13.22 -20.50
N ARG A 199 15.63 13.57 -21.78
CA ARG A 199 16.16 14.87 -22.22
C ARG A 199 15.39 16.06 -21.66
N ALA A 200 16.10 17.14 -21.41
CA ALA A 200 15.55 18.40 -20.92
C ALA A 200 14.79 19.19 -22.01
N ALA A 201 14.07 20.22 -21.59
CA ALA A 201 13.42 21.17 -22.49
C ALA A 201 14.44 21.90 -23.37
N GLY A 202 14.10 22.12 -24.65
CA GLY A 202 14.97 22.75 -25.64
C GLY A 202 15.91 21.79 -26.36
N SER A 203 16.01 20.55 -25.94
CA SER A 203 16.83 19.51 -26.59
C SER A 203 16.28 19.12 -27.96
N LEU A 204 17.16 18.95 -28.95
CA LEU A 204 16.75 18.60 -30.33
C LEU A 204 16.19 17.16 -30.42
N ILE A 205 15.02 17.02 -31.01
CA ILE A 205 14.42 15.74 -31.38
C ILE A 205 14.78 15.41 -32.81
N ARG A 206 15.80 14.56 -33.02
CA ARG A 206 16.33 14.26 -34.35
C ARG A 206 15.28 13.75 -35.37
N GLY A 207 14.31 12.94 -34.88
CA GLY A 207 13.31 12.33 -35.75
C GLY A 207 12.27 13.29 -36.32
N THR A 208 11.99 14.40 -35.64
CA THR A 208 10.99 15.41 -36.06
C THR A 208 11.60 16.77 -36.33
N ASN A 209 12.87 16.93 -36.10
CA ASN A 209 13.61 18.23 -36.16
C ASN A 209 12.96 19.32 -35.30
N GLY A 210 12.25 18.92 -34.24
CA GLY A 210 11.63 19.81 -33.27
C GLY A 210 12.44 19.88 -31.95
N LEU A 211 11.96 20.68 -31.01
CA LEU A 211 12.55 20.80 -29.68
C LEU A 211 11.71 20.06 -28.65
N SER A 212 12.39 19.46 -27.69
CA SER A 212 11.75 18.79 -26.53
C SER A 212 11.08 19.82 -25.61
N ASN A 213 9.94 19.45 -25.05
CA ASN A 213 9.28 20.18 -23.96
C ASN A 213 9.78 19.75 -22.57
N GLY A 214 10.82 18.90 -22.51
CA GLY A 214 11.41 18.39 -21.27
C GLY A 214 10.56 17.34 -20.57
N ILE A 215 10.88 17.12 -19.27
CA ILE A 215 10.24 16.07 -18.48
C ILE A 215 8.84 16.45 -17.96
N VAL A 216 8.50 17.73 -17.83
CA VAL A 216 7.26 18.19 -17.21
C VAL A 216 5.99 17.62 -17.86
N PRO A 217 5.81 17.61 -19.20
CA PRO A 217 4.65 17.00 -19.84
C PRO A 217 4.54 15.48 -19.60
N TRP A 218 5.68 14.80 -19.58
CA TRP A 218 5.72 13.36 -19.26
C TRP A 218 5.27 13.10 -17.83
N LEU A 219 5.76 13.89 -16.87
CA LEU A 219 5.34 13.77 -15.46
C LEU A 219 3.87 14.11 -15.27
N LYS A 220 3.30 15.07 -16.03
CA LYS A 220 1.86 15.35 -16.02
C LYS A 220 1.03 14.16 -16.52
N THR A 221 1.48 13.47 -17.55
CA THR A 221 0.85 12.23 -18.03
C THR A 221 0.91 11.12 -16.97
N LEU A 222 2.06 10.95 -16.32
CA LEU A 222 2.23 9.97 -15.25
C LEU A 222 1.35 10.31 -14.03
N ASP A 223 1.23 11.59 -13.67
CA ASP A 223 0.37 12.09 -12.60
C ASP A 223 -1.09 11.63 -12.78
N SER A 224 -1.62 11.83 -13.98
CA SER A 224 -2.96 11.41 -14.35
C SER A 224 -3.10 9.88 -14.33
N SER A 225 -2.09 9.15 -14.79
CA SER A 225 -2.08 7.68 -14.80
C SER A 225 -2.08 7.12 -13.36
N VAL A 226 -1.26 7.68 -12.47
CA VAL A 226 -1.20 7.26 -11.05
C VAL A 226 -2.52 7.55 -10.34
N SER A 227 -3.13 8.69 -10.62
CA SER A 227 -4.44 9.05 -10.07
C SER A 227 -5.56 8.11 -10.53
N ALA A 228 -5.51 7.64 -11.77
CA ALA A 228 -6.51 6.72 -12.34
C ALA A 228 -6.40 5.29 -11.79
N VAL A 229 -5.19 4.84 -11.47
CA VAL A 229 -4.95 3.48 -11.00
C VAL A 229 -5.04 3.42 -9.47
N ASN A 230 -6.17 2.95 -8.95
CA ASN A 230 -6.32 2.68 -7.52
C ASN A 230 -6.69 1.21 -7.28
N GLN A 231 -6.42 0.72 -6.06
CA GLN A 231 -6.70 -0.65 -5.64
C GLN A 231 -8.14 -0.84 -5.14
N GLY A 232 -9.16 -0.47 -5.89
CA GLY A 232 -10.55 -0.67 -5.48
C GLY A 232 -10.88 -0.03 -4.12
N GLY A 233 -10.30 1.13 -3.81
CA GLY A 233 -10.55 1.88 -2.58
C GLY A 233 -9.71 1.47 -1.36
N ARG A 234 -8.88 0.42 -1.43
CA ARG A 234 -8.04 -0.02 -0.30
C ARG A 234 -6.81 0.87 -0.09
N ARG A 235 -6.11 1.24 -1.17
CA ARG A 235 -4.95 2.12 -1.17
C ARG A 235 -4.94 2.96 -2.44
N LYS A 236 -4.70 4.28 -2.31
CA LYS A 236 -4.48 5.16 -3.48
C LYS A 236 -3.12 4.85 -4.10
N GLY A 237 -3.02 4.97 -5.42
CA GLY A 237 -1.75 4.95 -6.11
C GLY A 237 -0.84 6.05 -5.54
N ALA A 238 0.43 5.72 -5.28
CA ALA A 238 1.43 6.65 -4.78
C ALA A 238 2.72 6.46 -5.57
N CYS A 239 3.21 7.53 -6.18
CA CYS A 239 4.44 7.53 -6.95
C CYS A 239 5.31 8.72 -6.54
N CYS A 240 6.57 8.44 -6.29
CA CYS A 240 7.60 9.44 -6.03
C CYS A 240 8.56 9.50 -7.22
N ILE A 241 8.77 10.68 -7.75
CA ILE A 241 9.71 10.93 -8.84
C ILE A 241 11.03 11.40 -8.25
N TYR A 242 12.11 10.74 -8.65
CA TYR A 242 13.47 11.11 -8.29
C TYR A 242 14.15 11.80 -9.47
N LEU A 243 14.73 12.98 -9.23
CA LEU A 243 15.52 13.70 -10.20
C LEU A 243 16.84 14.11 -9.57
N GLU A 244 17.92 14.00 -10.33
CA GLU A 244 19.24 14.48 -9.90
C GLU A 244 19.36 16.00 -10.14
N PRO A 245 20.02 16.76 -9.22
CA PRO A 245 20.07 18.24 -9.28
C PRO A 245 20.76 18.82 -10.51
N TRP A 246 21.56 18.03 -11.23
CA TRP A 246 22.25 18.46 -12.44
C TRP A 246 21.37 18.47 -13.70
N HIS A 247 20.16 17.89 -13.66
CA HIS A 247 19.26 17.81 -14.80
C HIS A 247 18.80 19.19 -15.26
N GLY A 248 18.80 19.45 -16.59
CA GLY A 248 18.44 20.75 -17.16
C GLY A 248 17.06 21.27 -16.77
N ASP A 249 16.11 20.38 -16.45
CA ASP A 249 14.74 20.76 -16.04
C ASP A 249 14.56 20.81 -14.52
N ILE A 250 15.64 20.83 -13.71
CA ILE A 250 15.50 20.73 -12.25
C ILE A 250 14.65 21.85 -11.64
N GLU A 251 14.78 23.08 -12.11
CA GLU A 251 13.98 24.20 -11.60
C GLU A 251 12.48 23.98 -11.88
N ALA A 252 12.14 23.60 -13.10
CA ALA A 252 10.76 23.29 -13.48
C ALA A 252 10.19 22.06 -12.71
N PHE A 253 11.06 21.11 -12.36
CA PHE A 253 10.70 19.97 -11.53
C PHE A 253 10.39 20.38 -10.08
N LEU A 254 11.14 21.28 -9.49
CA LEU A 254 10.89 21.80 -8.14
C LEU A 254 9.54 22.50 -8.02
N ASP A 255 9.13 23.19 -9.10
CA ASP A 255 7.86 23.93 -9.16
C ASP A 255 6.61 23.06 -9.39
N LEU A 256 6.78 21.77 -9.69
CA LEU A 256 5.65 20.89 -10.08
C LEU A 256 4.51 20.83 -9.06
N ARG A 257 4.75 21.06 -7.78
CA ARG A 257 3.76 21.02 -6.71
C ARG A 257 3.35 22.38 -6.16
N GLU A 258 3.78 23.46 -6.78
CA GLU A 258 3.33 24.80 -6.38
C GLU A 258 1.83 24.99 -6.64
N ASN A 259 1.18 25.73 -5.76
CA ASN A 259 -0.27 26.00 -5.82
C ASN A 259 -0.62 27.14 -6.80
N THR A 260 0.37 27.74 -7.44
CA THR A 260 0.23 28.90 -8.34
C THR A 260 0.84 28.60 -9.71
N GLY A 261 0.53 29.41 -10.70
CA GLY A 261 1.05 29.30 -12.05
C GLY A 261 0.18 28.45 -12.98
N ASP A 262 0.78 27.94 -14.05
CA ASP A 262 0.08 27.14 -15.07
C ASP A 262 -0.18 25.72 -14.58
N GLU A 263 -1.45 25.36 -14.43
CA GLU A 263 -1.89 24.04 -13.97
C GLU A 263 -1.43 22.91 -14.92
N ALA A 264 -1.28 23.18 -16.21
CA ALA A 264 -0.75 22.19 -17.16
C ALA A 264 0.69 21.75 -16.82
N ARG A 265 1.40 22.56 -16.03
CA ARG A 265 2.76 22.31 -15.56
C ARG A 265 2.82 21.85 -14.08
N ARG A 266 1.70 21.40 -13.50
CA ARG A 266 1.60 20.96 -12.09
C ARG A 266 1.24 19.48 -12.00
N THR A 267 1.80 18.82 -10.96
CA THR A 267 1.54 17.38 -10.68
C THR A 267 1.24 17.22 -9.18
N TYR A 268 -0.04 17.09 -8.83
CA TYR A 268 -0.47 17.04 -7.42
C TYR A 268 -0.53 15.62 -6.84
N ASN A 269 -0.58 14.59 -7.70
CA ASN A 269 -0.64 13.19 -7.27
C ASN A 269 0.74 12.52 -7.21
N LEU A 270 1.79 13.17 -7.73
CA LEU A 270 3.17 12.71 -7.63
C LEU A 270 3.87 13.36 -6.43
N ASN A 271 4.68 12.59 -5.73
CA ASN A 271 5.66 13.11 -4.78
C ASN A 271 6.98 13.36 -5.52
N LEU A 272 7.74 14.33 -5.06
CA LEU A 272 9.01 14.72 -5.66
C LEU A 272 10.14 14.49 -4.67
N ALA A 273 11.27 14.02 -5.16
CA ALA A 273 12.50 13.87 -4.39
C ALA A 273 13.71 14.18 -5.27
N ASN A 274 14.71 14.84 -4.69
CA ASN A 274 16.00 15.05 -5.33
C ASN A 274 16.98 13.97 -4.89
N TRP A 275 17.67 13.37 -5.86
CA TRP A 275 18.78 12.46 -5.59
C TRP A 275 20.07 13.28 -5.57
N VAL A 276 20.46 13.70 -4.37
CA VAL A 276 21.58 14.63 -4.15
C VAL A 276 22.89 13.86 -3.99
N CYS A 277 23.91 14.19 -4.79
CA CYS A 277 25.25 13.62 -4.68
C CYS A 277 26.16 14.46 -3.74
N ASP A 278 27.25 13.85 -3.27
CA ASP A 278 28.21 14.50 -2.37
C ASP A 278 28.80 15.79 -2.97
N LEU A 279 29.16 15.76 -4.25
CA LEU A 279 29.67 16.91 -4.97
C LEU A 279 28.72 18.13 -4.92
N PHE A 280 27.40 17.90 -5.02
CA PHE A 280 26.42 18.97 -4.86
C PHE A 280 26.50 19.60 -3.47
N MET A 281 26.60 18.77 -2.42
CA MET A 281 26.69 19.23 -1.04
C MET A 281 28.01 20.02 -0.79
N GLU A 282 29.12 19.55 -1.36
CA GLU A 282 30.40 20.26 -1.30
C GLU A 282 30.33 21.64 -1.99
N ARG A 283 29.66 21.72 -3.14
CA ARG A 283 29.43 22.98 -3.85
C ARG A 283 28.53 23.92 -3.06
N VAL A 284 27.44 23.42 -2.47
CA VAL A 284 26.60 24.24 -1.58
C VAL A 284 27.41 24.77 -0.40
N GLN A 285 28.23 23.94 0.26
CA GLN A 285 29.01 24.32 1.41
C GLN A 285 30.07 25.37 1.05
N SER A 286 30.70 25.27 -0.13
CA SER A 286 31.71 26.21 -0.61
C SER A 286 31.13 27.45 -1.28
N GLY A 287 29.80 27.54 -1.49
CA GLY A 287 29.18 28.62 -2.25
C GLY A 287 29.58 28.65 -3.73
N SER A 288 29.96 27.50 -4.31
CA SER A 288 30.39 27.37 -5.69
C SER A 288 29.20 27.16 -6.64
N ASP A 289 29.42 27.47 -7.93
CA ASP A 289 28.44 27.28 -8.98
C ASP A 289 28.12 25.81 -9.19
N TRP A 290 26.87 25.55 -9.59
CA TRP A 290 26.39 24.24 -9.98
C TRP A 290 25.99 24.24 -11.46
N SER A 291 26.47 23.24 -12.22
CA SER A 291 26.20 23.13 -13.66
C SER A 291 24.97 22.23 -13.90
N LEU A 292 24.12 22.66 -14.84
CA LEU A 292 23.01 21.87 -15.34
C LEU A 292 23.38 21.30 -16.72
N PHE A 293 22.98 20.06 -16.99
CA PHE A 293 23.21 19.40 -18.27
C PHE A 293 21.94 18.81 -18.83
N ASP A 294 21.94 18.60 -20.16
CA ASP A 294 20.97 17.73 -20.80
C ASP A 294 21.48 16.27 -20.75
N PRO A 295 20.69 15.30 -20.25
CA PRO A 295 21.10 13.88 -20.22
C PRO A 295 21.50 13.31 -21.57
N LYS A 296 21.04 13.92 -22.65
CA LYS A 296 21.36 13.49 -24.02
C LYS A 296 22.80 13.83 -24.43
N ASP A 297 23.40 14.82 -23.79
CA ASP A 297 24.73 15.36 -24.15
C ASP A 297 25.83 14.82 -23.23
N VAL A 298 25.52 13.91 -22.29
CA VAL A 298 26.43 13.33 -21.29
C VAL A 298 26.65 11.84 -21.54
#